data_dc4b946a38a55e0b94392e6e5ad0699a
#
_entry.id   dc4b946a38a55e0b94392e6e5ad0699a
#
_cell.length_a   1.000
_cell.length_b   1.000
_cell.length_c   1.000
_cell.angle_alpha   90.00
_cell.angle_beta   90.00
_cell.angle_gamma   90.00
#
_symmetry.space_group_name_H-M   'P 1'
#
loop_
_entity.id
_entity.type
_entity.pdbx_description
1 polymer ?
#
loop_
_entity_poly.entity_id
_entity_poly.type
_entity_poly.pdbx_seq_one_letter_code
_entity_poly.pdbx_strand_id
1 'polypeptide(L)'
;MKDITKYQGVIPAFYACYDEKGEISTEGVKALTRHLISKGVKGVYVGGSSGECIYQHVDERKKVLEAVMEEAKGKLTVIVHVGCNNTADSVELAAHAQSVGADAIASIPPIYFHLPEYAIAEYWNAMSAAAPDLDFVIYNIPQLAGTALSMNL
;
A
#
# COMPACT_ATOMS: atom_id res chain seq x y z
N MET A 1 21.97 10.55 1.09
CA MET A 1 20.71 10.49 1.89
C MET A 1 19.57 10.46 0.87
N LYS A 2 18.62 9.52 0.98
CA LYS A 2 17.46 9.49 0.05
C LYS A 2 16.65 10.78 0.22
N ASP A 3 16.13 11.33 -0.88
CA ASP A 3 15.23 12.47 -0.84
C ASP A 3 13.84 12.01 -0.37
N ILE A 4 13.44 12.48 0.81
CA ILE A 4 12.14 12.18 1.42
C ILE A 4 11.12 13.30 1.23
N THR A 5 11.45 14.35 0.48
CA THR A 5 10.56 15.52 0.28
C THR A 5 9.27 15.13 -0.45
N LYS A 6 9.31 14.08 -1.26
CA LYS A 6 8.12 13.55 -1.95
C LYS A 6 7.02 13.05 -0.97
N TYR A 7 7.38 12.79 0.29
CA TYR A 7 6.44 12.35 1.32
C TYR A 7 5.96 13.47 2.26
N GLN A 8 6.41 14.71 2.02
CA GLN A 8 6.01 15.85 2.84
C GLN A 8 4.69 16.43 2.34
N GLY A 9 3.69 16.44 3.21
CA GLY A 9 2.35 16.98 2.91
C GLY A 9 1.23 16.06 3.34
N VAL A 10 0.03 16.32 2.87
CA VAL A 10 -1.16 15.51 3.17
C VAL A 10 -1.18 14.31 2.23
N ILE A 11 -1.13 13.11 2.80
CA ILE A 11 -1.24 11.84 2.10
C ILE A 11 -2.37 11.03 2.76
N PRO A 12 -3.63 11.21 2.31
CA PRO A 12 -4.76 10.51 2.91
C PRO A 12 -4.73 9.01 2.64
N ALA A 13 -5.29 8.24 3.57
CA ALA A 13 -5.64 6.84 3.33
C ALA A 13 -6.75 6.77 2.27
N PHE A 14 -6.53 5.92 1.27
CA PHE A 14 -7.45 5.73 0.17
C PHE A 14 -8.52 4.71 0.55
N TYR A 15 -9.79 5.07 0.40
CA TYR A 15 -10.91 4.17 0.72
C TYR A 15 -11.12 3.10 -0.35
N ALA A 16 -11.64 1.95 0.06
CA ALA A 16 -12.18 0.96 -0.88
C ALA A 16 -13.39 1.56 -1.62
N CYS A 17 -13.49 1.25 -2.92
CA CYS A 17 -14.60 1.67 -3.76
C CYS A 17 -15.23 0.44 -4.39
N TYR A 18 -16.47 0.16 -4.01
CA TYR A 18 -17.24 -0.97 -4.50
C TYR A 18 -18.42 -0.53 -5.34
N ASP A 19 -18.87 -1.38 -6.24
CA ASP A 19 -20.13 -1.22 -6.96
C ASP A 19 -21.32 -1.81 -6.16
N GLU A 20 -22.50 -1.78 -6.76
CA GLU A 20 -23.72 -2.30 -6.13
C GLU A 20 -23.72 -3.82 -5.88
N LYS A 21 -22.77 -4.55 -6.50
CA LYS A 21 -22.58 -5.98 -6.32
C LYS A 21 -21.52 -6.31 -5.28
N GLY A 22 -20.83 -5.29 -4.74
CA GLY A 22 -19.71 -5.44 -3.82
C GLY A 22 -18.38 -5.77 -4.51
N GLU A 23 -18.27 -5.60 -5.83
CA GLU A 23 -17.03 -5.77 -6.57
C GLU A 23 -16.26 -4.44 -6.66
N ILE A 24 -14.94 -4.50 -6.84
CA ILE A 24 -14.12 -3.29 -7.01
C ILE A 24 -14.62 -2.45 -8.19
N SER A 25 -15.05 -1.23 -7.88
CA SER A 25 -15.46 -0.24 -8.86
C SER A 25 -14.26 0.58 -9.33
N THR A 26 -13.69 0.25 -10.49
CA THR A 26 -12.58 1.02 -11.07
C THR A 26 -12.97 2.48 -11.36
N GLU A 27 -14.21 2.72 -11.77
CA GLU A 27 -14.70 4.09 -11.97
C GLU A 27 -14.82 4.87 -10.65
N GLY A 28 -15.26 4.22 -9.57
CA GLY A 28 -15.27 4.81 -8.23
C GLY A 28 -13.85 5.15 -7.76
N VAL A 29 -12.90 4.24 -7.95
CA VAL A 29 -11.47 4.46 -7.65
C VAL A 29 -10.93 5.67 -8.43
N LYS A 30 -11.16 5.74 -9.74
CA LYS A 30 -10.72 6.87 -10.58
C LYS A 30 -11.38 8.18 -10.14
N ALA A 31 -12.68 8.16 -9.86
CA ALA A 31 -13.41 9.35 -9.40
C ALA A 31 -12.84 9.87 -8.06
N LEU A 32 -12.59 8.99 -7.09
CA LEU A 32 -11.97 9.36 -5.82
C LEU A 32 -10.55 9.91 -6.04
N THR A 33 -9.76 9.29 -6.91
CA THR A 33 -8.40 9.77 -7.24
C THR A 33 -8.45 11.18 -7.82
N ARG A 34 -9.30 11.44 -8.81
CA ARG A 34 -9.50 12.78 -9.39
C ARG A 34 -9.95 13.81 -8.33
N HIS A 35 -10.85 13.39 -7.43
CA HIS A 35 -11.30 14.25 -6.33
C HIS A 35 -10.12 14.63 -5.43
N LEU A 36 -9.29 13.69 -5.01
CA LEU A 36 -8.13 13.96 -4.16
C LEU A 36 -7.10 14.86 -4.87
N ILE A 37 -6.85 14.64 -6.16
CA ILE A 37 -6.03 15.54 -6.98
C ILE A 37 -6.58 16.97 -6.94
N SER A 38 -7.90 17.14 -7.11
CA SER A 38 -8.54 18.46 -7.09
C SER A 38 -8.48 19.17 -5.74
N LYS A 39 -8.26 18.39 -4.65
CA LYS A 39 -8.06 18.94 -3.29
C LYS A 39 -6.60 19.34 -3.00
N GLY A 40 -5.70 19.11 -3.92
CA GLY A 40 -4.28 19.49 -3.79
C GLY A 40 -3.51 18.66 -2.77
N VAL A 41 -3.91 17.41 -2.51
CA VAL A 41 -3.14 16.52 -1.64
C VAL A 41 -1.80 16.17 -2.27
N LYS A 42 -0.80 15.85 -1.45
CA LYS A 42 0.54 15.50 -1.92
C LYS A 42 0.60 14.10 -2.52
N GLY A 43 -0.16 13.17 -1.97
CA GLY A 43 -0.16 11.78 -2.37
C GLY A 43 -1.35 11.02 -1.84
N VAL A 44 -1.34 9.70 -2.00
CA VAL A 44 -2.36 8.78 -1.49
C VAL A 44 -1.71 7.52 -0.94
N TYR A 45 -2.30 6.96 0.12
CA TYR A 45 -1.90 5.68 0.70
C TYR A 45 -2.95 4.62 0.35
N VAL A 46 -2.63 3.77 -0.62
CA VAL A 46 -3.56 2.83 -1.28
C VAL A 46 -3.49 1.45 -0.62
N GLY A 47 -4.64 0.80 -0.47
CA GLY A 47 -4.73 -0.58 0.01
C GLY A 47 -4.30 -0.78 1.47
N GLY A 48 -4.37 0.26 2.30
CA GLY A 48 -4.19 0.15 3.75
C GLY A 48 -5.47 -0.31 4.46
N SER A 49 -5.56 -0.05 5.78
CA SER A 49 -6.73 -0.44 6.60
C SER A 49 -8.03 0.21 6.11
N SER A 50 -8.00 1.51 5.77
CA SER A 50 -9.17 2.22 5.19
C SER A 50 -9.50 1.74 3.77
N GLY A 51 -8.54 1.14 3.08
CA GLY A 51 -8.73 0.50 1.78
C GLY A 51 -9.16 -0.97 1.88
N GLU A 52 -9.47 -1.43 3.11
CA GLU A 52 -10.01 -2.76 3.39
C GLU A 52 -9.18 -3.93 2.84
N CYS A 53 -7.85 -3.75 2.80
CA CYS A 53 -6.92 -4.71 2.17
C CYS A 53 -7.03 -6.14 2.68
N ILE A 54 -7.48 -6.33 3.94
CA ILE A 54 -7.62 -7.65 4.56
C ILE A 54 -8.79 -8.45 3.97
N TYR A 55 -9.75 -7.79 3.31
CA TYR A 55 -10.94 -8.42 2.72
C TYR A 55 -10.83 -8.59 1.21
N GLN A 56 -9.79 -8.02 0.59
CA GLN A 56 -9.60 -8.05 -0.85
C GLN A 56 -8.60 -9.13 -1.27
N HIS A 57 -8.90 -9.82 -2.35
CA HIS A 57 -7.98 -10.72 -3.02
C HIS A 57 -6.84 -9.95 -3.71
N VAL A 58 -5.75 -10.65 -4.05
CA VAL A 58 -4.56 -10.06 -4.69
C VAL A 58 -4.91 -9.34 -5.99
N ASP A 59 -5.74 -9.94 -6.83
CA ASP A 59 -6.18 -9.37 -8.10
C ASP A 59 -7.07 -8.14 -7.94
N GLU A 60 -7.91 -8.08 -6.90
CA GLU A 60 -8.70 -6.90 -6.56
C GLU A 60 -7.80 -5.73 -6.13
N ARG A 61 -6.81 -6.01 -5.29
CA ARG A 61 -5.82 -5.00 -4.86
C ARG A 61 -5.01 -4.46 -6.03
N LYS A 62 -4.64 -5.32 -6.99
CA LYS A 62 -4.00 -4.90 -8.25
C LYS A 62 -4.91 -3.99 -9.07
N LYS A 63 -6.18 -4.36 -9.24
CA LYS A 63 -7.19 -3.53 -9.93
C LYS A 63 -7.30 -2.13 -9.32
N VAL A 64 -7.36 -2.04 -7.99
CA VAL A 64 -7.43 -0.75 -7.29
C VAL A 64 -6.18 0.08 -7.61
N LEU A 65 -4.99 -0.49 -7.48
CA LEU A 65 -3.75 0.22 -7.74
C LEU A 65 -3.64 0.68 -9.20
N GLU A 66 -3.97 -0.17 -10.16
CA GLU A 66 -3.97 0.19 -11.58
C GLU A 66 -4.89 1.37 -11.87
N ALA A 67 -6.12 1.34 -11.34
CA ALA A 67 -7.08 2.43 -11.52
C ALA A 67 -6.63 3.74 -10.86
N VAL A 68 -5.93 3.66 -9.69
CA VAL A 68 -5.30 4.84 -9.07
C VAL A 68 -4.20 5.37 -9.96
N MET A 69 -3.31 4.51 -10.47
CA MET A 69 -2.14 4.91 -11.27
C MET A 69 -2.52 5.55 -12.60
N GLU A 70 -3.63 5.14 -13.23
CA GLU A 70 -4.14 5.80 -14.45
C GLU A 70 -4.39 7.29 -14.25
N GLU A 71 -4.84 7.71 -13.06
CA GLU A 71 -5.17 9.11 -12.76
C GLU A 71 -4.05 9.85 -12.01
N ALA A 72 -3.31 9.15 -11.13
CA ALA A 72 -2.37 9.73 -10.17
C ALA A 72 -0.96 9.90 -10.73
N LYS A 73 -0.55 9.12 -11.74
CA LYS A 73 0.83 9.08 -12.24
C LYS A 73 1.33 10.48 -12.63
N GLY A 74 2.43 10.89 -12.01
CA GLY A 74 3.02 12.22 -12.21
C GLY A 74 2.28 13.39 -11.53
N LYS A 75 1.19 13.13 -10.81
CA LYS A 75 0.39 14.14 -10.11
C LYS A 75 0.40 13.95 -8.60
N LEU A 76 0.42 12.71 -8.11
CA LEU A 76 0.42 12.35 -6.71
C LEU A 76 1.55 11.39 -6.40
N THR A 77 2.10 11.47 -5.19
CA THR A 77 2.94 10.39 -4.63
C THR A 77 2.04 9.22 -4.23
N VAL A 78 2.26 8.05 -4.80
CA VAL A 78 1.47 6.85 -4.52
C VAL A 78 2.27 5.88 -3.66
N ILE A 79 1.83 5.71 -2.41
CA ILE A 79 2.33 4.70 -1.48
C ILE A 79 1.31 3.57 -1.47
N VAL A 80 1.73 2.35 -1.75
CA VAL A 80 0.81 1.20 -1.78
C VAL A 80 1.14 0.19 -0.69
N HIS A 81 0.15 -0.16 0.11
CA HIS A 81 0.26 -1.26 1.07
C HIS A 81 0.21 -2.59 0.34
N VAL A 82 1.25 -3.41 0.53
CA VAL A 82 1.39 -4.71 -0.14
C VAL A 82 1.36 -5.89 0.84
N GLY A 83 1.22 -5.59 2.14
CA GLY A 83 1.21 -6.62 3.18
C GLY A 83 0.00 -7.57 3.07
N CYS A 84 0.30 -8.87 3.16
CA CYS A 84 -0.63 -9.98 3.34
C CYS A 84 -0.11 -10.87 4.47
N ASN A 85 -0.92 -11.80 4.99
CA ASN A 85 -0.42 -12.79 5.95
C ASN A 85 0.52 -13.83 5.30
N ASN A 86 0.48 -13.92 4.00
CA ASN A 86 1.27 -14.82 3.16
C ASN A 86 2.34 -14.00 2.44
N THR A 87 3.60 -14.42 2.57
CA THR A 87 4.75 -13.71 1.97
C THR A 87 4.69 -13.73 0.44
N ALA A 88 4.23 -14.83 -0.17
CA ALA A 88 4.18 -14.94 -1.63
C ALA A 88 3.24 -13.91 -2.26
N ASP A 89 2.05 -13.71 -1.68
CA ASP A 89 1.08 -12.70 -2.14
C ASP A 89 1.64 -11.28 -1.95
N SER A 90 2.35 -11.05 -0.84
CA SER A 90 2.98 -9.75 -0.57
C SER A 90 4.09 -9.43 -1.57
N VAL A 91 4.89 -10.42 -1.93
CA VAL A 91 5.94 -10.32 -2.96
C VAL A 91 5.33 -10.05 -4.34
N GLU A 92 4.24 -10.74 -4.67
CA GLU A 92 3.50 -10.53 -5.92
C GLU A 92 2.95 -9.11 -6.04
N LEU A 93 2.34 -8.59 -4.96
CA LEU A 93 1.83 -7.22 -4.90
C LEU A 93 2.96 -6.19 -4.97
N ALA A 94 4.11 -6.45 -4.33
CA ALA A 94 5.27 -5.56 -4.39
C ALA A 94 5.84 -5.46 -5.81
N ALA A 95 6.04 -6.60 -6.47
CA ALA A 95 6.49 -6.63 -7.87
C ALA A 95 5.51 -5.92 -8.82
N HIS A 96 4.21 -6.13 -8.61
CA HIS A 96 3.16 -5.44 -9.37
C HIS A 96 3.21 -3.93 -9.14
N ALA A 97 3.34 -3.47 -7.87
CA ALA A 97 3.44 -2.05 -7.55
C ALA A 97 4.58 -1.36 -8.29
N GLN A 98 5.76 -2.00 -8.35
CA GLN A 98 6.88 -1.49 -9.14
C GLN A 98 6.56 -1.45 -10.63
N SER A 99 5.94 -2.50 -11.16
CA SER A 99 5.64 -2.60 -12.59
C SER A 99 4.69 -1.50 -13.10
N VAL A 100 3.74 -1.06 -12.27
CA VAL A 100 2.81 0.02 -12.62
C VAL A 100 3.34 1.42 -12.28
N GLY A 101 4.49 1.50 -11.59
CA GLY A 101 5.20 2.75 -11.31
C GLY A 101 4.73 3.49 -10.08
N ALA A 102 4.36 2.79 -9.00
CA ALA A 102 4.16 3.39 -7.69
C ALA A 102 5.46 4.05 -7.17
N ASP A 103 5.34 4.95 -6.19
CA ASP A 103 6.50 5.66 -5.61
C ASP A 103 7.11 4.93 -4.41
N ALA A 104 6.31 4.16 -3.71
CA ALA A 104 6.73 3.37 -2.56
C ALA A 104 5.78 2.20 -2.31
N ILE A 105 6.32 1.16 -1.67
CA ILE A 105 5.52 0.10 -1.04
C ILE A 105 5.53 0.26 0.48
N ALA A 106 4.47 -0.23 1.13
CA ALA A 106 4.35 -0.22 2.57
C ALA A 106 3.80 -1.55 3.09
N SER A 107 4.14 -1.93 4.31
CA SER A 107 3.56 -3.11 4.93
C SER A 107 3.47 -2.98 6.45
N ILE A 108 2.36 -3.48 7.02
CA ILE A 108 2.29 -3.92 8.40
C ILE A 108 3.02 -5.27 8.55
N PRO A 109 3.42 -5.69 9.75
CA PRO A 109 3.79 -7.08 9.98
C PRO A 109 2.57 -8.00 9.71
N PRO A 110 2.78 -9.31 9.44
CA PRO A 110 1.67 -10.26 9.36
C PRO A 110 0.83 -10.23 10.64
N ILE A 111 -0.49 -10.32 10.47
CA ILE A 111 -1.46 -10.32 11.58
C ILE A 111 -1.82 -11.74 12.01
N TYR A 112 -2.52 -11.86 13.14
CA TYR A 112 -3.01 -13.08 13.76
C TYR A 112 -1.95 -13.82 14.59
N PHE A 113 -0.81 -14.22 14.01
CA PHE A 113 0.31 -14.78 14.78
C PHE A 113 1.36 -13.70 15.04
N HIS A 114 1.78 -13.57 16.31
CA HIS A 114 2.89 -12.69 16.68
C HIS A 114 4.21 -13.33 16.26
N LEU A 115 4.86 -12.73 15.27
CA LEU A 115 6.15 -13.19 14.78
C LEU A 115 7.31 -12.53 15.55
N PRO A 116 8.44 -13.22 15.72
CA PRO A 116 9.66 -12.59 16.21
C PRO A 116 10.20 -11.57 15.21
N GLU A 117 10.94 -10.57 15.69
CA GLU A 117 11.44 -9.45 14.88
C GLU A 117 12.22 -9.90 13.65
N TYR A 118 13.07 -10.93 13.76
CA TYR A 118 13.82 -11.46 12.61
C TYR A 118 12.92 -11.97 11.48
N ALA A 119 11.80 -12.62 11.82
CA ALA A 119 10.86 -13.12 10.82
C ALA A 119 10.08 -11.98 10.15
N ILE A 120 9.77 -10.90 10.89
CA ILE A 120 9.19 -9.68 10.33
C ILE A 120 10.18 -9.02 9.37
N ALA A 121 11.46 -8.94 9.75
CA ALA A 121 12.51 -8.40 8.89
C ALA A 121 12.67 -9.22 7.61
N GLU A 122 12.69 -10.55 7.68
CA GLU A 122 12.74 -11.43 6.51
C GLU A 122 11.53 -11.23 5.59
N TYR A 123 10.33 -11.12 6.16
CA TYR A 123 9.11 -10.86 5.43
C TYR A 123 9.17 -9.52 4.66
N TRP A 124 9.63 -8.44 5.29
CA TRP A 124 9.76 -7.14 4.63
C TRP A 124 10.89 -7.12 3.60
N ASN A 125 12.00 -7.79 3.88
CA ASN A 125 13.12 -7.92 2.95
C ASN A 125 12.71 -8.65 1.67
N ALA A 126 11.84 -9.66 1.76
CA ALA A 126 11.32 -10.36 0.59
C ALA A 126 10.52 -9.42 -0.33
N MET A 127 9.68 -8.55 0.23
CA MET A 127 8.95 -7.53 -0.54
C MET A 127 9.88 -6.47 -1.14
N SER A 128 10.86 -5.98 -0.35
CA SER A 128 11.85 -5.02 -0.84
C SER A 128 12.68 -5.59 -1.98
N ALA A 129 13.03 -6.88 -1.92
CA ALA A 129 13.76 -7.55 -2.99
C ALA A 129 12.93 -7.70 -4.28
N ALA A 130 11.61 -7.79 -4.17
CA ALA A 130 10.69 -7.87 -5.31
C ALA A 130 10.40 -6.52 -5.96
N ALA A 131 10.68 -5.42 -5.25
CA ALA A 131 10.49 -4.05 -5.72
C ALA A 131 11.71 -3.17 -5.39
N PRO A 132 12.91 -3.50 -5.93
CA PRO A 132 14.18 -2.88 -5.52
C PRO A 132 14.29 -1.39 -5.84
N ASP A 133 13.50 -0.89 -6.79
CA ASP A 133 13.51 0.52 -7.20
C ASP A 133 12.56 1.39 -6.35
N LEU A 134 11.69 0.77 -5.54
CA LEU A 134 10.76 1.48 -4.69
C LEU A 134 11.31 1.72 -3.27
N ASP A 135 10.87 2.80 -2.66
CA ASP A 135 11.08 3.00 -1.23
C ASP A 135 10.15 2.05 -0.45
N PHE A 136 10.64 1.55 0.70
CA PHE A 136 9.84 0.76 1.63
C PHE A 136 9.44 1.60 2.84
N VAL A 137 8.15 1.65 3.15
CA VAL A 137 7.58 2.36 4.29
C VAL A 137 7.10 1.35 5.33
N ILE A 138 7.67 1.38 6.51
CA ILE A 138 7.20 0.57 7.64
C ILE A 138 5.89 1.16 8.17
N TYR A 139 4.82 0.36 8.13
CA TYR A 139 3.52 0.77 8.64
C TYR A 139 3.29 0.23 10.07
N ASN A 140 3.53 1.09 11.05
CA ASN A 140 3.36 0.74 12.46
C ASN A 140 1.97 1.13 12.97
N ILE A 141 1.08 0.15 13.09
CA ILE A 141 -0.29 0.31 13.62
C ILE A 141 -0.62 -0.84 14.59
N PRO A 142 -0.01 -0.86 15.78
CA PRO A 142 -0.12 -1.98 16.72
C PRO A 142 -1.56 -2.32 17.14
N GLN A 143 -2.46 -1.33 17.15
CA GLN A 143 -3.87 -1.52 17.51
C GLN A 143 -4.60 -2.48 16.54
N LEU A 144 -4.21 -2.51 15.27
CA LEU A 144 -4.81 -3.39 14.25
C LEU A 144 -3.90 -4.56 13.90
N ALA A 145 -2.59 -4.34 13.84
CA ALA A 145 -1.63 -5.39 13.52
C ALA A 145 -1.36 -6.35 14.70
N GLY A 146 -1.69 -5.95 15.93
CA GLY A 146 -1.42 -6.73 17.12
C GLY A 146 0.07 -6.81 17.52
N THR A 147 0.96 -6.23 16.72
CA THR A 147 2.41 -6.24 16.92
C THR A 147 2.92 -4.81 17.02
N ALA A 148 3.53 -4.45 18.14
CA ALA A 148 4.25 -3.20 18.30
C ALA A 148 5.69 -3.37 17.77
N LEU A 149 6.12 -2.44 16.92
CA LEU A 149 7.47 -2.45 16.38
C LEU A 149 8.43 -1.73 17.30
N SER A 150 9.61 -2.30 17.55
CA SER A 150 10.69 -1.66 18.28
C SER A 150 11.68 -0.97 17.35
N MET A 151 12.57 -0.15 17.93
CA MET A 151 13.67 0.47 17.18
C MET A 151 14.85 -0.49 16.94
N ASN A 152 14.75 -1.74 17.43
CA ASN A 152 15.77 -2.76 17.20
C ASN A 152 15.50 -3.58 15.93
N LEU A 153 14.27 -3.51 15.38
CA LEU A 153 13.89 -4.12 14.13
C LEU A 153 14.39 -3.29 12.94
#